data_54a676f4a9e21e94fb748fab4f065592
#
_entry.id   54a676f4a9e21e94fb748fab4f065592
#
_cell.length_a   1.000
_cell.length_b   1.000
_cell.length_c   1.000
_cell.angle_alpha   90.00
_cell.angle_beta   90.00
_cell.angle_gamma   90.00
#
_symmetry.space_group_name_H-M   'P 1'
#
loop_
_entity.id
_entity.type
_entity.pdbx_description
1 polymer ?
#
loop_
_entity_poly.entity_id
_entity_poly.type
_entity_poly.pdbx_seq_one_letter_code
_entity_poly.pdbx_strand_id
1 'polypeptide(L)'
;YGLKDNPARIAGCMGKETNGEMQFWTKEEYMKFSKAMMKKDGVFQAFEMLYWCGIRLGEMLALTPSDFDFEKKTVRINKSYQRLHGKDIITDPKTAKSNRVVQMPDFLADEMQDYISRFYTIEPDERIFILTKSFLHHEMDRGCKETGVKRIRIHDLRHSHVSLLIEMGFTAVDIANRVGHESVKITYRYAHMFPSKDEAIAKKLTDIRGGAFDEQKES
;
A
#
# COMPACT_ATOMS: atom_id res chain seq x y z
N TYR A 1 29.13 19.25 28.85
CA TYR A 1 29.27 19.93 27.57
C TYR A 1 28.07 19.51 26.71
N GLY A 2 26.99 20.29 26.73
CA GLY A 2 25.85 20.08 25.88
C GLY A 2 26.07 20.84 24.54
N LEU A 3 26.07 20.14 23.40
CA LEU A 3 26.00 20.79 22.12
C LEU A 3 24.65 21.52 22.03
N LYS A 4 24.65 22.84 21.96
CA LYS A 4 23.42 23.65 21.78
C LYS A 4 22.70 23.43 20.47
N ASP A 5 23.41 22.92 19.45
CA ASP A 5 22.86 22.59 18.15
C ASP A 5 23.38 21.24 17.64
N ASN A 6 22.52 20.49 16.97
CA ASN A 6 22.88 19.21 16.35
C ASN A 6 23.66 19.49 15.05
N PRO A 7 24.97 19.14 14.96
CA PRO A 7 25.79 19.39 13.76
C PRO A 7 25.21 18.78 12.49
N ALA A 8 24.51 17.63 12.58
CA ALA A 8 23.87 16.99 11.45
C ALA A 8 22.68 17.81 10.90
N ARG A 9 22.04 18.62 11.75
CA ARG A 9 20.96 19.53 11.33
C ARG A 9 21.51 20.77 10.62
N ILE A 10 22.71 21.24 11.02
CA ILE A 10 23.39 22.38 10.38
C ILE A 10 23.97 21.98 9.04
N ALA A 11 24.52 20.77 8.92
CA ALA A 11 25.09 20.25 7.69
C ALA A 11 24.06 19.99 6.57
N GLY A 12 22.75 19.91 6.93
CA GLY A 12 21.71 19.57 5.96
C GLY A 12 21.84 18.13 5.46
N CYS A 13 20.95 17.72 4.54
CA CYS A 13 21.06 16.44 3.84
C CYS A 13 22.22 16.48 2.88
N MET A 14 23.31 15.78 3.17
CA MET A 14 24.39 15.53 2.22
C MET A 14 23.91 14.53 1.18
N GLY A 15 23.68 14.99 -0.04
CA GLY A 15 23.29 14.22 -1.20
C GLY A 15 22.27 14.98 -2.05
N LYS A 16 22.47 15.00 -3.37
CA LYS A 16 21.38 15.35 -4.27
C LYS A 16 20.29 14.30 -4.08
N GLU A 17 19.05 14.71 -3.78
CA GLU A 17 17.89 13.85 -4.00
C GLU A 17 17.83 13.54 -5.50
N THR A 18 18.58 12.53 -5.94
CA THR A 18 18.29 11.88 -7.20
C THR A 18 17.00 11.13 -6.96
N ASN A 19 15.88 11.77 -7.27
CA ASN A 19 14.59 11.09 -7.39
C ASN A 19 14.76 10.07 -8.52
N GLY A 20 15.29 8.87 -8.21
CA GLY A 20 15.22 7.75 -9.11
C GLY A 20 13.77 7.57 -9.52
N GLU A 21 13.51 7.30 -10.79
CA GLU A 21 12.16 7.02 -11.29
C GLU A 21 11.48 6.01 -10.38
N MET A 22 10.28 6.35 -9.96
CA MET A 22 9.48 5.52 -9.07
C MET A 22 9.08 4.24 -9.81
N GLN A 23 9.60 3.10 -9.34
CA GLN A 23 9.30 1.81 -9.94
C GLN A 23 7.98 1.27 -9.39
N PHE A 24 7.11 0.78 -10.26
CA PHE A 24 5.87 0.12 -9.90
C PHE A 24 5.47 -0.90 -10.97
N TRP A 25 4.60 -1.82 -10.61
CA TRP A 25 3.95 -2.75 -11.54
C TRP A 25 2.56 -2.26 -11.92
N THR A 26 2.19 -2.49 -13.18
CA THR A 26 0.79 -2.42 -13.60
C THR A 26 0.01 -3.60 -12.99
N LYS A 27 -1.32 -3.54 -13.08
CA LYS A 27 -2.18 -4.65 -12.65
C LYS A 27 -1.83 -5.95 -13.38
N GLU A 28 -1.58 -5.89 -14.68
CA GLU A 28 -1.24 -7.04 -15.53
C GLU A 28 0.10 -7.66 -15.12
N GLU A 29 1.12 -6.84 -14.83
CA GLU A 29 2.42 -7.28 -14.34
C GLU A 29 2.27 -7.98 -12.97
N TYR A 30 1.49 -7.39 -12.06
CA TYR A 30 1.22 -8.00 -10.77
C TYR A 30 0.48 -9.34 -10.91
N MET A 31 -0.57 -9.41 -11.73
CA MET A 31 -1.33 -10.64 -11.94
C MET A 31 -0.48 -11.77 -12.54
N LYS A 32 0.49 -11.46 -13.40
CA LYS A 32 1.46 -12.46 -13.88
C LYS A 32 2.34 -12.98 -12.74
N PHE A 33 2.86 -12.08 -11.92
CA PHE A 33 3.70 -12.42 -10.78
C PHE A 33 2.92 -13.23 -9.74
N SER A 34 1.71 -12.80 -9.38
CA SER A 34 0.85 -13.43 -8.37
C SER A 34 0.57 -14.91 -8.72
N LYS A 35 0.31 -15.23 -10.01
CA LYS A 35 0.12 -16.62 -10.46
C LYS A 35 1.31 -17.52 -10.14
N ALA A 36 2.53 -17.02 -10.23
CA ALA A 36 3.73 -17.80 -9.88
C ALA A 36 3.86 -17.99 -8.35
N MET A 37 3.23 -17.10 -7.55
CA MET A 37 3.25 -17.20 -6.08
C MET A 37 2.19 -18.15 -5.54
N MET A 38 1.10 -18.43 -6.24
CA MET A 38 0.00 -19.31 -5.81
C MET A 38 0.45 -20.71 -5.35
N LYS A 39 1.62 -21.17 -5.81
CA LYS A 39 2.19 -22.47 -5.45
C LYS A 39 2.76 -22.54 -4.03
N LYS A 40 2.82 -21.40 -3.32
CA LYS A 40 3.43 -21.30 -1.99
C LYS A 40 2.50 -20.56 -1.04
N ASP A 41 1.81 -21.33 -0.21
CA ASP A 41 0.99 -20.79 0.87
C ASP A 41 1.81 -19.85 1.78
N GLY A 42 1.16 -18.83 2.28
CA GLY A 42 1.75 -17.78 3.09
C GLY A 42 2.54 -16.75 2.29
N VAL A 43 3.27 -17.16 1.25
CA VAL A 43 3.98 -16.23 0.35
C VAL A 43 3.00 -15.52 -0.57
N PHE A 44 2.09 -16.29 -1.17
CA PHE A 44 1.02 -15.75 -2.02
C PHE A 44 0.20 -14.72 -1.23
N GLN A 45 -0.34 -15.09 -0.09
CA GLN A 45 -1.15 -14.20 0.77
C GLN A 45 -0.37 -12.97 1.23
N ALA A 46 0.93 -13.12 1.53
CA ALA A 46 1.77 -11.99 1.89
C ALA A 46 1.89 -10.96 0.75
N PHE A 47 2.08 -11.41 -0.49
CA PHE A 47 2.13 -10.51 -1.65
C PHE A 47 0.75 -9.93 -1.98
N GLU A 48 -0.34 -10.70 -1.86
CA GLU A 48 -1.71 -10.22 -2.04
C GLU A 48 -2.03 -9.07 -1.05
N MET A 49 -1.69 -9.24 0.23
CA MET A 49 -1.85 -8.19 1.24
C MET A 49 -1.03 -6.93 0.92
N LEU A 50 0.22 -7.10 0.49
CA LEU A 50 1.09 -5.97 0.14
C LEU A 50 0.57 -5.19 -1.06
N TYR A 51 0.07 -5.87 -2.09
CA TYR A 51 -0.41 -5.24 -3.31
C TYR A 51 -1.82 -4.66 -3.14
N TRP A 52 -2.79 -5.45 -2.70
CA TRP A 52 -4.20 -5.03 -2.68
C TRP A 52 -4.57 -4.12 -1.49
N CYS A 53 -3.83 -4.18 -0.40
CA CYS A 53 -4.01 -3.27 0.72
C CYS A 53 -2.99 -2.12 0.75
N GLY A 54 -1.90 -2.21 -0.02
CA GLY A 54 -0.86 -1.19 -0.06
C GLY A 54 -0.15 -0.97 1.27
N ILE A 55 -0.14 -1.98 2.15
CA ILE A 55 0.50 -1.91 3.48
C ILE A 55 2.03 -2.06 3.38
N ARG A 56 2.73 -1.60 4.41
CA ARG A 56 4.20 -1.74 4.46
C ARG A 56 4.60 -3.17 4.80
N LEU A 57 5.76 -3.61 4.32
CA LEU A 57 6.28 -4.96 4.60
C LEU A 57 6.33 -5.28 6.10
N GLY A 58 6.78 -4.33 6.94
CA GLY A 58 6.81 -4.53 8.39
C GLY A 58 5.41 -4.59 9.01
N GLU A 59 4.43 -3.86 8.48
CA GLU A 59 3.03 -3.92 8.89
C GLU A 59 2.45 -5.30 8.56
N MET A 60 2.65 -5.77 7.32
CA MET A 60 2.20 -7.10 6.88
C MET A 60 2.79 -8.22 7.74
N LEU A 61 4.10 -8.21 8.00
CA LEU A 61 4.76 -9.21 8.83
C LEU A 61 4.33 -9.20 10.31
N ALA A 62 3.69 -8.12 10.77
CA ALA A 62 3.19 -7.99 12.12
C ALA A 62 1.73 -8.45 12.29
N LEU A 63 1.01 -8.77 11.21
CA LEU A 63 -0.40 -9.13 11.26
C LEU A 63 -0.64 -10.41 12.07
N THR A 64 -1.73 -10.38 12.83
CA THR A 64 -2.22 -11.46 13.69
C THR A 64 -3.70 -11.73 13.38
N PRO A 65 -4.28 -12.89 13.74
CA PRO A 65 -5.70 -13.16 13.53
C PRO A 65 -6.61 -12.05 14.10
N SER A 66 -6.29 -11.50 15.27
CA SER A 66 -7.08 -10.45 15.93
C SER A 66 -7.11 -9.10 15.18
N ASP A 67 -6.27 -8.92 14.14
CA ASP A 67 -6.31 -7.73 13.30
C ASP A 67 -7.39 -7.78 12.22
N PHE A 68 -7.98 -8.95 11.94
CA PHE A 68 -8.97 -9.16 10.89
C PHE A 68 -10.39 -9.15 11.44
N ASP A 69 -11.27 -8.41 10.79
CA ASP A 69 -12.73 -8.46 10.96
C ASP A 69 -13.29 -8.94 9.61
N PHE A 70 -13.57 -10.24 9.51
CA PHE A 70 -14.04 -10.86 8.27
C PHE A 70 -15.51 -10.55 7.96
N GLU A 71 -16.31 -10.20 8.95
CA GLU A 71 -17.69 -9.75 8.72
C GLU A 71 -17.69 -8.39 8.03
N LYS A 72 -16.84 -7.47 8.49
CA LYS A 72 -16.66 -6.14 7.89
C LYS A 72 -15.65 -6.14 6.76
N LYS A 73 -14.95 -7.25 6.52
CA LYS A 73 -13.86 -7.39 5.54
C LYS A 73 -12.78 -6.32 5.72
N THR A 74 -12.36 -6.09 6.96
CA THR A 74 -11.36 -5.09 7.29
C THR A 74 -10.15 -5.70 7.98
N VAL A 75 -9.00 -5.03 7.81
CA VAL A 75 -7.76 -5.33 8.54
C VAL A 75 -7.25 -4.10 9.25
N ARG A 76 -6.93 -4.24 10.53
CA ARG A 76 -6.37 -3.20 11.38
C ARG A 76 -4.85 -3.19 11.29
N ILE A 77 -4.29 -2.06 10.94
CA ILE A 77 -2.84 -1.83 10.83
C ILE A 77 -2.42 -0.93 11.99
N ASN A 78 -1.91 -1.51 13.07
CA ASN A 78 -1.58 -0.82 14.32
C ASN A 78 -0.20 -1.20 14.86
N LYS A 79 0.57 -2.01 14.15
CA LYS A 79 1.90 -2.48 14.57
C LYS A 79 2.80 -2.75 13.38
N SER A 80 4.11 -2.85 13.64
CA SER A 80 5.11 -3.15 12.63
C SER A 80 6.18 -4.07 13.19
N TYR A 81 6.54 -5.10 12.43
CA TYR A 81 7.59 -6.05 12.76
C TYR A 81 8.93 -5.67 12.15
N GLN A 82 9.97 -5.82 12.95
CA GLN A 82 11.35 -5.76 12.49
C GLN A 82 12.20 -6.77 13.26
N ARG A 83 13.27 -7.24 12.64
CA ARG A 83 14.26 -8.10 13.29
C ARG A 83 15.55 -7.32 13.45
N LEU A 84 15.97 -7.08 14.70
CA LEU A 84 17.18 -6.36 15.04
C LEU A 84 18.08 -7.23 15.91
N HIS A 85 19.35 -7.38 15.53
CA HIS A 85 20.33 -8.18 16.25
C HIS A 85 19.83 -9.62 16.57
N GLY A 86 19.12 -10.24 15.60
CA GLY A 86 18.58 -11.59 15.77
C GLY A 86 17.30 -11.68 16.62
N LYS A 87 16.81 -10.59 17.21
CA LYS A 87 15.58 -10.55 17.99
C LYS A 87 14.41 -9.98 17.19
N ASP A 88 13.28 -10.60 17.35
CA ASP A 88 12.00 -10.15 16.75
C ASP A 88 11.43 -9.03 17.64
N ILE A 89 11.11 -7.90 17.03
CA ILE A 89 10.60 -6.73 17.71
C ILE A 89 9.33 -6.28 17.01
N ILE A 90 8.24 -6.19 17.76
CA ILE A 90 6.99 -5.54 17.36
C ILE A 90 7.00 -4.14 17.93
N THR A 91 6.77 -3.14 17.10
CA THR A 91 6.72 -1.73 17.49
C THR A 91 5.37 -1.14 17.14
N ASP A 92 4.95 -0.17 17.94
CA ASP A 92 3.81 0.67 17.56
C ASP A 92 4.10 1.47 16.28
N PRO A 93 3.05 1.93 15.59
CA PRO A 93 3.21 2.77 14.42
C PRO A 93 3.97 4.05 14.74
N LYS A 94 4.88 4.47 13.87
CA LYS A 94 5.68 5.69 14.06
C LYS A 94 4.84 6.97 14.16
N THR A 95 3.63 6.98 13.58
CA THR A 95 2.73 8.13 13.56
C THR A 95 1.28 7.69 13.79
N ALA A 96 0.46 8.58 14.33
CA ALA A 96 -0.97 8.32 14.53
C ALA A 96 -1.71 7.89 13.25
N LYS A 97 -1.35 8.47 12.09
CA LYS A 97 -1.92 8.10 10.78
C LYS A 97 -1.51 6.71 10.27
N SER A 98 -0.47 6.14 10.84
CA SER A 98 -0.09 4.76 10.53
C SER A 98 -1.03 3.75 11.19
N ASN A 99 -1.70 4.14 12.30
CA ASN A 99 -2.79 3.36 12.89
C ASN A 99 -4.06 3.60 12.08
N ARG A 100 -4.49 2.59 11.35
CA ARG A 100 -5.63 2.68 10.43
C ARG A 100 -6.31 1.35 10.23
N VAL A 101 -7.54 1.40 9.77
CA VAL A 101 -8.29 0.23 9.30
C VAL A 101 -8.36 0.31 7.77
N VAL A 102 -8.03 -0.79 7.10
CA VAL A 102 -8.05 -0.90 5.65
C VAL A 102 -9.16 -1.85 5.24
N GLN A 103 -10.07 -1.40 4.40
CA GLN A 103 -11.09 -2.25 3.78
C GLN A 103 -10.42 -3.19 2.77
N MET A 104 -10.58 -4.48 2.94
CA MET A 104 -10.10 -5.50 2.00
C MET A 104 -11.10 -5.67 0.85
N PRO A 105 -10.64 -5.95 -0.38
CA PRO A 105 -11.50 -6.50 -1.42
C PRO A 105 -12.10 -7.86 -0.95
N ASP A 106 -13.29 -8.19 -1.42
CA ASP A 106 -14.00 -9.40 -1.02
C ASP A 106 -13.17 -10.66 -1.19
N PHE A 107 -12.58 -10.85 -2.37
CA PHE A 107 -11.73 -12.00 -2.68
C PHE A 107 -10.53 -12.12 -1.71
N LEU A 108 -9.94 -11.00 -1.31
CA LEU A 108 -8.79 -11.00 -0.40
C LEU A 108 -9.21 -11.36 1.03
N ALA A 109 -10.39 -10.89 1.47
CA ALA A 109 -10.94 -11.26 2.77
C ALA A 109 -11.22 -12.77 2.82
N ASP A 110 -11.82 -13.33 1.78
CA ASP A 110 -12.11 -14.76 1.66
C ASP A 110 -10.81 -15.60 1.64
N GLU A 111 -9.81 -15.19 0.85
CA GLU A 111 -8.49 -15.83 0.80
C GLU A 111 -7.76 -15.80 2.14
N MET A 112 -7.80 -14.67 2.83
CA MET A 112 -7.16 -14.54 4.15
C MET A 112 -7.89 -15.34 5.22
N GLN A 113 -9.22 -15.39 5.18
CA GLN A 113 -10.04 -16.23 6.09
C GLN A 113 -9.71 -17.71 5.90
N ASP A 114 -9.67 -18.16 4.65
CA ASP A 114 -9.31 -19.54 4.32
C ASP A 114 -7.85 -19.84 4.76
N TYR A 115 -6.90 -18.95 4.49
CA TYR A 115 -5.52 -19.12 4.91
C TYR A 115 -5.38 -19.24 6.42
N ILE A 116 -6.01 -18.35 7.20
CA ILE A 116 -5.94 -18.38 8.67
C ILE A 116 -6.66 -19.60 9.23
N SER A 117 -7.75 -20.07 8.64
CA SER A 117 -8.49 -21.25 9.08
C SER A 117 -7.68 -22.56 8.99
N ARG A 118 -6.64 -22.60 8.18
CA ARG A 118 -5.74 -23.77 8.01
C ARG A 118 -4.72 -23.93 9.14
N PHE A 119 -4.54 -22.93 9.99
CA PHE A 119 -3.69 -23.09 11.17
C PHE A 119 -4.42 -23.90 12.22
N TYR A 120 -3.86 -25.05 12.60
CA TYR A 120 -4.47 -25.95 13.58
C TYR A 120 -4.61 -25.30 14.96
N THR A 121 -3.59 -24.54 15.37
CA THR A 121 -3.59 -23.74 16.59
C THR A 121 -2.79 -22.46 16.32
N ILE A 122 -3.47 -21.34 16.29
CA ILE A 122 -2.84 -20.01 16.24
C ILE A 122 -3.53 -19.13 17.29
N GLU A 123 -2.74 -18.53 18.15
CA GLU A 123 -3.28 -17.61 19.14
C GLU A 123 -3.72 -16.30 18.47
N PRO A 124 -4.75 -15.60 19.00
CA PRO A 124 -5.26 -14.38 18.39
C PRO A 124 -4.21 -13.30 18.15
N ASP A 125 -3.16 -13.27 18.97
CA ASP A 125 -2.07 -12.28 18.92
C ASP A 125 -0.77 -12.84 18.33
N GLU A 126 -0.78 -14.07 17.81
CA GLU A 126 0.35 -14.68 17.14
C GLU A 126 0.43 -14.24 15.68
N ARG A 127 1.66 -13.98 15.19
CA ARG A 127 1.87 -13.53 13.80
C ARG A 127 1.51 -14.63 12.81
N ILE A 128 0.64 -14.32 11.84
CA ILE A 128 0.26 -15.25 10.76
C ILE A 128 1.36 -15.41 9.70
N PHE A 129 2.22 -14.41 9.51
CA PHE A 129 3.33 -14.44 8.55
C PHE A 129 4.68 -14.64 9.26
N ILE A 130 5.05 -15.91 9.48
CA ILE A 130 6.36 -16.28 10.04
C ILE A 130 7.39 -16.33 8.91
N LEU A 131 7.51 -15.22 8.18
CA LEU A 131 8.40 -15.06 7.03
C LEU A 131 9.48 -14.05 7.34
N THR A 132 10.67 -14.23 6.76
CA THR A 132 11.74 -13.22 6.84
C THR A 132 11.68 -12.28 5.64
N LYS A 133 12.14 -11.03 5.83
CA LYS A 133 12.28 -10.09 4.72
C LYS A 133 13.16 -10.65 3.59
N SER A 134 14.28 -11.29 3.96
CA SER A 134 15.20 -11.91 3.00
C SER A 134 14.52 -13.00 2.18
N PHE A 135 13.73 -13.87 2.82
CA PHE A 135 12.98 -14.90 2.13
C PHE A 135 11.99 -14.31 1.11
N LEU A 136 11.23 -13.28 1.49
CA LEU A 136 10.32 -12.60 0.56
C LEU A 136 11.05 -11.93 -0.62
N HIS A 137 12.26 -11.39 -0.39
CA HIS A 137 13.09 -10.89 -1.49
C HIS A 137 13.51 -12.02 -2.45
N HIS A 138 13.91 -13.18 -1.94
CA HIS A 138 14.22 -14.34 -2.79
C HIS A 138 13.01 -14.83 -3.58
N GLU A 139 11.82 -14.87 -2.95
CA GLU A 139 10.60 -15.27 -3.65
C GLU A 139 10.19 -14.24 -4.72
N MET A 140 10.39 -12.97 -4.46
CA MET A 140 10.16 -11.94 -5.47
C MET A 140 11.14 -12.08 -6.64
N ASP A 141 12.43 -12.34 -6.37
CA ASP A 141 13.43 -12.59 -7.42
C ASP A 141 13.06 -13.83 -8.26
N ARG A 142 12.65 -14.91 -7.59
CA ARG A 142 12.19 -16.15 -8.25
C ARG A 142 10.97 -15.88 -9.14
N GLY A 143 9.95 -15.21 -8.60
CA GLY A 143 8.72 -14.92 -9.34
C GLY A 143 8.96 -14.00 -10.54
N CYS A 144 9.77 -12.96 -10.39
CA CYS A 144 10.14 -12.10 -11.50
C CYS A 144 10.89 -12.87 -12.60
N LYS A 145 11.81 -13.75 -12.23
CA LYS A 145 12.54 -14.59 -13.18
C LYS A 145 11.61 -15.59 -13.91
N GLU A 146 10.68 -16.20 -13.19
CA GLU A 146 9.73 -17.18 -13.74
C GLU A 146 8.73 -16.53 -14.72
N THR A 147 8.30 -15.31 -14.41
CA THR A 147 7.23 -14.63 -15.16
C THR A 147 7.73 -13.62 -16.20
N GLY A 148 9.02 -13.28 -16.16
CA GLY A 148 9.60 -12.22 -16.99
C GLY A 148 9.16 -10.80 -16.60
N VAL A 149 8.47 -10.63 -15.47
CA VAL A 149 8.09 -9.31 -14.97
C VAL A 149 9.33 -8.60 -14.41
N LYS A 150 9.45 -7.29 -14.68
CA LYS A 150 10.58 -6.49 -14.19
C LYS A 150 10.69 -6.56 -12.65
N ARG A 151 11.91 -6.65 -12.14
CA ARG A 151 12.16 -6.64 -10.71
C ARG A 151 11.98 -5.24 -10.11
N ILE A 152 11.12 -5.13 -9.11
CA ILE A 152 10.96 -3.94 -8.29
C ILE A 152 11.22 -4.28 -6.81
N ARG A 153 11.41 -3.31 -5.93
CA ARG A 153 11.55 -3.56 -4.49
C ARG A 153 10.19 -3.99 -3.92
N ILE A 154 10.17 -4.79 -2.85
CA ILE A 154 8.90 -5.16 -2.18
C ILE A 154 8.10 -3.92 -1.76
N HIS A 155 8.79 -2.85 -1.32
CA HIS A 155 8.13 -1.58 -0.98
C HIS A 155 7.43 -0.93 -2.18
N ASP A 156 7.90 -1.19 -3.39
CA ASP A 156 7.32 -0.62 -4.61
C ASP A 156 5.97 -1.26 -4.98
N LEU A 157 5.58 -2.38 -4.34
CA LEU A 157 4.22 -2.90 -4.42
C LEU A 157 3.20 -1.91 -3.86
N ARG A 158 3.58 -1.16 -2.82
CA ARG A 158 2.76 -0.07 -2.31
C ARG A 158 2.69 1.10 -3.31
N HIS A 159 3.76 1.38 -4.06
CA HIS A 159 3.72 2.32 -5.16
C HIS A 159 2.79 1.83 -6.28
N SER A 160 2.82 0.53 -6.57
CA SER A 160 1.92 -0.11 -7.53
C SER A 160 0.45 0.02 -7.10
N HIS A 161 0.15 -0.19 -5.81
CA HIS A 161 -1.19 0.02 -5.26
C HIS A 161 -1.66 1.48 -5.42
N VAL A 162 -0.80 2.45 -5.09
CA VAL A 162 -1.10 3.88 -5.26
C VAL A 162 -1.37 4.21 -6.73
N SER A 163 -0.52 3.71 -7.64
CA SER A 163 -0.70 3.89 -9.09
C SER A 163 -2.04 3.35 -9.58
N LEU A 164 -2.41 2.14 -9.15
CA LEU A 164 -3.69 1.51 -9.48
C LEU A 164 -4.87 2.36 -9.00
N LEU A 165 -4.82 2.88 -7.78
CA LEU A 165 -5.89 3.72 -7.24
C LEU A 165 -6.02 5.06 -8.00
N ILE A 166 -4.90 5.64 -8.44
CA ILE A 166 -4.90 6.84 -9.29
C ILE A 166 -5.57 6.55 -10.64
N GLU A 167 -5.21 5.43 -11.27
CA GLU A 167 -5.81 4.97 -12.53
C GLU A 167 -7.33 4.75 -12.39
N MET A 168 -7.77 4.23 -11.25
CA MET A 168 -9.19 4.08 -10.90
C MET A 168 -9.90 5.41 -10.59
N GLY A 169 -9.20 6.53 -10.56
CA GLY A 169 -9.75 7.88 -10.38
C GLY A 169 -9.94 8.34 -8.94
N PHE A 170 -9.39 7.63 -7.94
CA PHE A 170 -9.46 8.04 -6.54
C PHE A 170 -8.62 9.30 -6.29
N THR A 171 -9.04 10.11 -5.32
CA THR A 171 -8.35 11.36 -4.99
C THR A 171 -7.06 11.10 -4.20
N ALA A 172 -6.13 12.06 -4.24
CA ALA A 172 -4.90 11.98 -3.46
C ALA A 172 -5.17 11.89 -1.94
N VAL A 173 -6.30 12.43 -1.47
CA VAL A 173 -6.71 12.37 -0.06
C VAL A 173 -7.18 10.96 0.30
N ASP A 174 -8.03 10.35 -0.53
CA ASP A 174 -8.52 8.98 -0.32
C ASP A 174 -7.35 7.99 -0.28
N ILE A 175 -6.44 8.14 -1.23
CA ILE A 175 -5.24 7.30 -1.33
C ILE A 175 -4.35 7.49 -0.09
N ALA A 176 -4.08 8.75 0.31
CA ALA A 176 -3.26 9.03 1.48
C ALA A 176 -3.83 8.41 2.77
N ASN A 177 -5.14 8.50 2.96
CA ASN A 177 -5.85 7.91 4.10
C ASN A 177 -5.74 6.37 4.08
N ARG A 178 -6.02 5.73 2.93
CA ARG A 178 -5.96 4.28 2.77
C ARG A 178 -4.57 3.71 3.07
N VAL A 179 -3.54 4.30 2.49
CA VAL A 179 -2.18 3.80 2.68
C VAL A 179 -1.52 4.30 3.97
N GLY A 180 -2.09 5.27 4.67
CA GLY A 180 -1.54 5.86 5.89
C GLY A 180 -0.29 6.71 5.59
N HIS A 181 -0.40 7.65 4.65
CA HIS A 181 0.60 8.68 4.45
C HIS A 181 0.45 9.76 5.53
N GLU A 182 1.56 10.13 6.16
CA GLU A 182 1.57 11.19 7.18
C GLU A 182 1.08 12.53 6.63
N SER A 183 1.40 12.81 5.37
CA SER A 183 0.96 13.99 4.64
C SER A 183 0.52 13.60 3.23
N VAL A 184 -0.55 14.24 2.74
CA VAL A 184 -1.00 14.14 1.34
C VAL A 184 0.11 14.53 0.36
N LYS A 185 1.06 15.38 0.78
CA LYS A 185 2.26 15.73 -0.02
C LYS A 185 3.03 14.50 -0.49
N ILE A 186 3.03 13.41 0.28
CA ILE A 186 3.67 12.16 -0.12
C ILE A 186 2.94 11.55 -1.33
N THR A 187 1.61 11.63 -1.35
CA THR A 187 0.80 11.16 -2.49
C THR A 187 0.97 12.06 -3.72
N TYR A 188 1.24 13.35 -3.53
CA TYR A 188 1.51 14.27 -4.66
C TYR A 188 2.84 13.99 -5.40
N ARG A 189 3.72 13.12 -4.89
CA ARG A 189 4.85 12.62 -5.68
C ARG A 189 4.39 11.87 -6.94
N TYR A 190 3.13 11.41 -6.95
CA TYR A 190 2.47 10.77 -8.09
C TYR A 190 1.62 11.75 -8.90
N ALA A 191 1.75 13.08 -8.70
CA ALA A 191 0.89 14.09 -9.32
C ALA A 191 0.86 13.96 -10.86
N HIS A 192 1.99 13.60 -11.47
CA HIS A 192 2.11 13.37 -12.91
C HIS A 192 1.28 12.20 -13.45
N MET A 193 0.81 11.30 -12.57
CA MET A 193 -0.03 10.15 -12.94
C MET A 193 -1.53 10.46 -12.84
N PHE A 194 -1.92 11.57 -12.19
CA PHE A 194 -3.32 11.96 -12.12
C PHE A 194 -3.77 12.50 -13.49
N PRO A 195 -4.88 11.97 -14.06
CA PRO A 195 -5.38 12.47 -15.32
C PRO A 195 -5.82 13.93 -15.19
N SER A 196 -5.56 14.74 -16.23
CA SER A 196 -6.13 16.08 -16.33
C SER A 196 -7.66 15.98 -16.38
N LYS A 197 -8.34 16.80 -15.62
CA LYS A 197 -9.81 16.90 -15.61
C LYS A 197 -10.33 18.16 -16.28
N ASP A 198 -9.47 18.93 -16.97
CA ASP A 198 -9.81 20.25 -17.49
C ASP A 198 -10.98 20.19 -18.48
N GLU A 199 -11.00 19.23 -19.39
CA GLU A 199 -12.12 19.05 -20.32
C GLU A 199 -13.42 18.67 -19.59
N ALA A 200 -13.34 17.78 -18.59
CA ALA A 200 -14.49 17.38 -17.81
C ALA A 200 -15.01 18.54 -16.94
N ILE A 201 -14.13 19.39 -16.45
CA ILE A 201 -14.49 20.61 -15.73
C ILE A 201 -15.18 21.58 -16.66
N ALA A 202 -14.58 21.86 -17.83
CA ALA A 202 -15.16 22.76 -18.82
C ALA A 202 -16.54 22.31 -19.28
N LYS A 203 -16.72 21.00 -19.54
CA LYS A 203 -18.01 20.43 -19.89
C LYS A 203 -19.05 20.63 -18.79
N LYS A 204 -18.73 20.28 -17.54
CA LYS A 204 -19.65 20.47 -16.42
C LYS A 204 -20.03 21.93 -16.21
N LEU A 205 -19.09 22.87 -16.37
CA LEU A 205 -19.37 24.29 -16.29
C LEU A 205 -20.33 24.76 -17.41
N THR A 206 -20.16 24.20 -18.61
CA THR A 206 -21.07 24.46 -19.74
C THR A 206 -22.47 23.93 -19.45
N ASP A 207 -22.59 22.71 -18.94
CA ASP A 207 -23.87 22.09 -18.61
C ASP A 207 -24.63 22.91 -17.52
N ILE A 208 -23.92 23.36 -16.47
CA ILE A 208 -24.50 24.21 -15.40
C ILE A 208 -25.01 25.53 -15.99
N ARG A 209 -24.27 26.17 -16.89
CA ARG A 209 -24.67 27.41 -17.52
C ARG A 209 -25.84 27.22 -18.48
N GLY A 210 -25.82 26.15 -19.29
CA GLY A 210 -26.87 25.81 -20.25
C GLY A 210 -28.22 25.65 -19.55
N GLY A 211 -28.30 24.84 -18.50
CA GLY A 211 -29.54 24.62 -17.75
C GLY A 211 -30.13 25.89 -17.14
N ALA A 212 -29.28 26.83 -16.67
CA ALA A 212 -29.73 28.08 -16.08
C ALA A 212 -30.37 29.09 -17.11
N PHE A 213 -30.07 28.94 -18.38
CA PHE A 213 -30.64 29.81 -19.43
C PHE A 213 -31.84 29.20 -20.17
N ASP A 214 -31.99 27.86 -20.13
CA ASP A 214 -33.13 27.16 -20.74
C ASP A 214 -34.40 27.34 -19.88
N GLU A 215 -34.29 27.36 -18.55
CA GLU A 215 -35.43 27.66 -17.66
C GLU A 215 -36.02 29.08 -17.83
N GLN A 216 -35.24 30.04 -18.34
CA GLN A 216 -35.73 31.41 -18.60
C GLN A 216 -36.45 31.60 -19.95
N LYS A 217 -36.40 30.61 -20.85
CA LYS A 217 -37.05 30.66 -22.15
C LYS A 217 -38.46 30.04 -22.17
N GLU A 218 -38.81 29.32 -21.10
CA GLU A 218 -40.15 28.69 -20.96
C GLU A 218 -41.08 29.47 -20.01
N SER A 219 -40.69 30.68 -19.59
CA SER A 219 -41.49 31.61 -18.78
C SER A 219 -41.86 32.83 -19.60
#